data_d2fb10fd4fef5518de32a4dc510c1e54
#
_entry.id   d2fb10fd4fef5518de32a4dc510c1e54
#
_cell.length_a   1.000
_cell.length_b   1.000
_cell.length_c   1.000
_cell.angle_alpha   90.00
_cell.angle_beta   90.00
_cell.angle_gamma   90.00
#
_symmetry.space_group_name_H-M   'P 1'
#
loop_
_entity.id
_entity.type
_entity.pdbx_description
1 polymer ?
#
loop_
_entity_poly.entity_id
_entity_poly.type
_entity_poly.pdbx_seq_one_letter_code
_entity_poly.pdbx_strand_id
1 'polypeptide(L)'
;KTITNNIFIGYQTKQEKQSALIITNKIIYFNQALSLTKEDTKYLNYLNMIKDNLTYDTYQDIDYSNNYLHITEDADELINEVNITISPSKNLIPHYDENIKDSFSYLKTLSIKGLTKRLNGNVPKEYQERLLYELDVINKMNFVDYFLIVYDYVKYSIKNNIYVGPGRGSAAGSLVTYSLGITAIDPLKY
;
A
#
# COMPACT_ATOMS: atom_id res chain seq x y z
N LYS A 1 -17.96 14.59 26.72
CA LYS A 1 -17.49 14.14 25.37
C LYS A 1 -18.68 14.26 24.45
N THR A 2 -18.63 15.12 23.47
CA THR A 2 -19.68 15.30 22.47
C THR A 2 -19.63 14.10 21.52
N ILE A 3 -20.62 13.23 21.61
CA ILE A 3 -20.81 12.15 20.63
C ILE A 3 -21.32 12.84 19.35
N THR A 4 -20.62 12.69 18.25
CA THR A 4 -21.07 13.26 16.97
C THR A 4 -22.29 12.49 16.49
N ASN A 5 -23.21 13.16 15.77
CA ASN A 5 -24.44 12.56 15.22
C ASN A 5 -24.16 11.48 14.15
N ASN A 6 -22.91 11.22 13.83
CA ASN A 6 -22.47 10.30 12.79
C ASN A 6 -21.87 8.99 13.36
N ILE A 7 -22.26 8.60 14.58
CA ILE A 7 -21.79 7.36 15.20
C ILE A 7 -22.96 6.39 15.29
N PHE A 8 -22.77 5.20 14.69
CA PHE A 8 -23.63 4.05 14.87
C PHE A 8 -23.04 3.10 15.90
N ILE A 9 -23.88 2.48 16.73
CA ILE A 9 -23.44 1.42 17.66
C ILE A 9 -23.78 0.08 17.02
N GLY A 10 -22.73 -0.74 16.80
CA GLY A 10 -22.88 -2.11 16.32
C GLY A 10 -23.41 -3.04 17.42
N TYR A 11 -24.25 -4.01 17.06
CA TYR A 11 -24.69 -5.08 17.93
C TYR A 11 -24.70 -6.43 17.19
N GLN A 12 -24.53 -7.52 17.94
CA GLN A 12 -24.60 -8.90 17.42
C GLN A 12 -25.72 -9.70 18.09
N THR A 13 -26.01 -9.40 19.34
CA THR A 13 -27.00 -10.12 20.14
C THR A 13 -28.19 -9.24 20.49
N LYS A 14 -29.30 -9.88 20.85
CA LYS A 14 -30.52 -9.17 21.34
C LYS A 14 -30.23 -8.33 22.59
N GLN A 15 -29.36 -8.82 23.46
CA GLN A 15 -29.00 -8.11 24.69
C GLN A 15 -28.16 -6.86 24.38
N GLU A 16 -27.21 -6.96 23.49
CA GLU A 16 -26.43 -5.82 23.01
C GLU A 16 -27.30 -4.80 22.30
N LYS A 17 -28.27 -5.24 21.47
CA LYS A 17 -29.25 -4.36 20.82
C LYS A 17 -30.00 -3.53 21.87
N GLN A 18 -30.52 -4.17 22.92
CA GLN A 18 -31.21 -3.47 23.99
C GLN A 18 -30.33 -2.47 24.71
N SER A 19 -29.07 -2.83 24.99
CA SER A 19 -28.10 -1.93 25.64
C SER A 19 -27.72 -0.75 24.73
N ALA A 20 -27.57 -0.97 23.44
CA ALA A 20 -27.26 0.06 22.46
C ALA A 20 -28.42 1.08 22.32
N LEU A 21 -29.67 0.62 22.32
CA LEU A 21 -30.87 1.48 22.24
C LEU A 21 -31.04 2.41 23.44
N ILE A 22 -30.43 2.11 24.59
CA ILE A 22 -30.39 3.03 25.75
C ILE A 22 -29.53 4.25 25.46
N ILE A 23 -28.51 4.09 24.58
CA ILE A 23 -27.50 5.12 24.29
C ILE A 23 -27.90 5.94 23.07
N THR A 24 -28.36 5.29 21.98
CA THR A 24 -28.73 5.91 20.71
C THR A 24 -29.73 5.06 19.93
N ASN A 25 -30.53 5.71 19.09
CA ASN A 25 -31.36 5.02 18.10
C ASN A 25 -30.59 4.65 16.81
N LYS A 26 -29.38 5.19 16.62
CA LYS A 26 -28.50 4.83 15.51
C LYS A 26 -27.73 3.56 15.85
N ILE A 27 -28.33 2.43 15.56
CA ILE A 27 -27.78 1.10 15.80
C ILE A 27 -27.71 0.33 14.49
N ILE A 28 -26.75 -0.57 14.36
CA ILE A 28 -26.62 -1.45 13.20
C ILE A 28 -26.26 -2.86 13.63
N TYR A 29 -26.90 -3.84 13.02
CA TYR A 29 -26.44 -5.22 13.16
C TYR A 29 -25.07 -5.39 12.53
N PHE A 30 -24.11 -5.84 13.33
CA PHE A 30 -22.74 -6.09 12.88
C PHE A 30 -22.38 -7.54 13.15
N ASN A 31 -22.08 -8.28 12.08
CA ASN A 31 -21.53 -9.62 12.19
C ASN A 31 -20.42 -9.80 11.15
N GLN A 32 -19.36 -10.50 11.55
CA GLN A 32 -18.31 -10.84 10.61
C GLN A 32 -18.75 -12.01 9.75
N ALA A 33 -19.09 -11.76 8.49
CA ALA A 33 -19.34 -12.81 7.53
C ALA A 33 -18.03 -13.47 7.11
N LEU A 34 -17.84 -14.73 7.51
CA LEU A 34 -16.67 -15.56 7.16
C LEU A 34 -17.05 -16.62 6.11
N SER A 35 -18.34 -16.81 5.84
CA SER A 35 -18.88 -17.68 4.81
C SER A 35 -20.07 -17.04 4.12
N LEU A 36 -20.44 -17.52 2.95
CA LEU A 36 -21.62 -17.01 2.21
C LEU A 36 -22.90 -17.61 2.75
N THR A 37 -22.90 -18.86 3.11
CA THR A 37 -24.09 -19.57 3.61
C THR A 37 -23.86 -20.08 5.03
N LYS A 38 -24.95 -20.37 5.74
CA LYS A 38 -24.90 -20.95 7.07
C LYS A 38 -24.28 -22.35 7.04
N GLU A 39 -24.56 -23.11 6.01
CA GLU A 39 -24.06 -24.48 5.82
C GLU A 39 -22.55 -24.50 5.68
N ASP A 40 -21.94 -23.45 5.13
CA ASP A 40 -20.51 -23.35 4.91
C ASP A 40 -19.72 -23.01 6.18
N THR A 41 -20.38 -22.52 7.23
CA THR A 41 -19.70 -22.15 8.48
C THR A 41 -18.96 -23.31 9.13
N LYS A 42 -19.44 -24.55 8.90
CA LYS A 42 -18.77 -25.78 9.41
C LYS A 42 -17.34 -25.94 8.90
N TYR A 43 -17.02 -25.39 7.73
CA TYR A 43 -15.67 -25.51 7.16
C TYR A 43 -14.66 -24.53 7.78
N LEU A 44 -15.11 -23.54 8.53
CA LEU A 44 -14.23 -22.55 9.15
C LEU A 44 -13.32 -23.18 10.21
N ASN A 45 -13.82 -24.17 10.95
CA ASN A 45 -13.01 -24.91 11.92
C ASN A 45 -11.90 -25.71 11.21
N TYR A 46 -12.17 -26.34 10.07
CA TYR A 46 -11.14 -27.02 9.29
C TYR A 46 -10.07 -26.07 8.77
N LEU A 47 -10.46 -24.87 8.30
CA LEU A 47 -9.50 -23.86 7.88
C LEU A 47 -8.61 -23.37 9.02
N ASN A 48 -9.16 -23.20 10.23
CA ASN A 48 -8.37 -22.86 11.41
C ASN A 48 -7.42 -23.97 11.81
N MET A 49 -7.86 -25.23 11.77
CA MET A 49 -6.99 -26.38 12.02
C MET A 49 -5.79 -26.39 11.07
N ILE A 50 -6.01 -26.15 9.78
CA ILE A 50 -4.94 -26.06 8.78
C ILE A 50 -4.02 -24.87 9.06
N LYS A 51 -4.59 -23.69 9.33
CA LYS A 51 -3.84 -22.47 9.63
C LYS A 51 -2.91 -22.65 10.84
N ASP A 52 -3.41 -23.26 11.91
CA ASP A 52 -2.71 -23.39 13.18
C ASP A 52 -1.94 -24.73 13.29
N ASN A 53 -1.95 -25.54 12.22
CA ASN A 53 -1.31 -26.86 12.16
C ASN A 53 -1.75 -27.80 13.30
N LEU A 54 -3.06 -27.82 13.60
CA LEU A 54 -3.68 -28.63 14.63
C LEU A 54 -4.39 -29.85 14.05
N THR A 55 -4.61 -30.87 14.89
CA THR A 55 -5.36 -32.08 14.57
C THR A 55 -6.72 -32.09 15.28
N TYR A 56 -7.63 -32.98 14.88
CA TYR A 56 -8.93 -33.14 15.52
C TYR A 56 -8.84 -33.36 17.05
N ASP A 57 -7.79 -34.03 17.51
CA ASP A 57 -7.61 -34.34 18.94
C ASP A 57 -7.12 -33.13 19.74
N THR A 58 -6.56 -32.12 19.08
CA THR A 58 -5.95 -30.95 19.73
C THR A 58 -6.71 -29.64 19.48
N TYR A 59 -7.63 -29.64 18.51
CA TYR A 59 -8.42 -28.44 18.16
C TYR A 59 -9.71 -28.39 18.98
N GLN A 60 -10.06 -27.21 19.46
CA GLN A 60 -11.36 -26.93 20.07
C GLN A 60 -12.22 -26.18 19.07
N ASP A 61 -13.37 -26.75 18.75
CA ASP A 61 -14.32 -26.14 17.82
C ASP A 61 -14.80 -24.79 18.31
N ILE A 62 -14.76 -23.81 17.40
CA ILE A 62 -15.32 -22.48 17.59
C ILE A 62 -16.73 -22.48 16.97
N ASP A 63 -17.68 -21.89 17.67
CA ASP A 63 -19.02 -21.73 17.12
C ASP A 63 -19.08 -20.59 16.10
N TYR A 64 -19.11 -20.94 14.84
CA TYR A 64 -19.26 -20.04 13.71
C TYR A 64 -20.70 -19.99 13.14
N SER A 65 -21.67 -20.56 13.83
CA SER A 65 -23.05 -20.72 13.29
C SER A 65 -23.73 -19.43 12.85
N ASN A 66 -23.23 -18.28 13.32
CA ASN A 66 -23.73 -16.95 12.95
C ASN A 66 -22.77 -16.15 12.04
N ASN A 67 -21.60 -16.73 11.69
CA ASN A 67 -20.59 -16.03 10.88
C ASN A 67 -20.78 -16.22 9.37
N TYR A 68 -22.00 -16.13 8.88
CA TYR A 68 -22.33 -16.13 7.46
C TYR A 68 -22.93 -14.79 7.02
N LEU A 69 -23.04 -14.59 5.72
CA LEU A 69 -23.57 -13.35 5.17
C LEU A 69 -25.06 -13.18 5.54
N HIS A 70 -25.34 -12.18 6.35
CA HIS A 70 -26.69 -11.76 6.68
C HIS A 70 -27.02 -10.47 5.91
N ILE A 71 -28.18 -10.45 5.27
CA ILE A 71 -28.76 -9.22 4.70
C ILE A 71 -29.77 -8.72 5.73
N THR A 72 -29.55 -7.53 6.29
CA THR A 72 -30.42 -6.91 7.28
C THR A 72 -30.89 -5.55 6.81
N GLU A 73 -32.14 -5.20 7.09
CA GLU A 73 -32.71 -3.90 6.74
C GLU A 73 -32.06 -2.72 7.49
N ASP A 74 -31.47 -2.99 8.66
CA ASP A 74 -30.77 -1.98 9.48
C ASP A 74 -29.59 -1.32 8.75
N ALA A 75 -29.05 -1.95 7.72
CA ALA A 75 -27.95 -1.41 6.93
C ALA A 75 -28.37 -0.27 6.00
N ASP A 76 -29.62 -0.23 5.58
CA ASP A 76 -30.10 0.75 4.61
C ASP A 76 -30.06 2.18 5.15
N GLU A 77 -30.35 2.38 6.44
CA GLU A 77 -30.23 3.68 7.08
C GLU A 77 -28.78 4.19 7.05
N LEU A 78 -27.80 3.33 7.40
CA LEU A 78 -26.40 3.67 7.35
C LEU A 78 -25.93 3.96 5.93
N ILE A 79 -26.33 3.13 4.96
CA ILE A 79 -25.95 3.29 3.55
C ILE A 79 -26.45 4.63 3.01
N ASN A 80 -27.68 5.02 3.35
CA ASN A 80 -28.29 6.28 2.91
C ASN A 80 -27.64 7.51 3.57
N GLU A 81 -27.09 7.37 4.78
CA GLU A 81 -26.35 8.44 5.45
C GLU A 81 -24.89 8.58 4.98
N VAL A 82 -24.32 7.53 4.36
CA VAL A 82 -22.95 7.58 3.83
C VAL A 82 -22.91 8.47 2.60
N ASN A 83 -22.33 9.65 2.75
CA ASN A 83 -22.09 10.60 1.66
C ASN A 83 -20.63 11.03 1.67
N ILE A 84 -19.74 10.10 1.30
CA ILE A 84 -18.30 10.35 1.24
C ILE A 84 -17.90 10.55 -0.21
N THR A 85 -17.36 11.73 -0.51
CA THR A 85 -16.71 11.98 -1.79
C THR A 85 -15.21 11.87 -1.61
N ILE A 86 -14.60 10.87 -2.24
CA ILE A 86 -13.15 10.73 -2.29
C ILE A 86 -12.66 11.53 -3.50
N SER A 87 -12.16 12.73 -3.24
CA SER A 87 -11.52 13.51 -4.29
C SER A 87 -10.12 12.97 -4.56
N PRO A 88 -9.70 12.82 -5.83
CA PRO A 88 -8.32 12.49 -6.14
C PRO A 88 -7.38 13.50 -5.48
N SER A 89 -6.42 13.02 -4.70
CA SER A 89 -5.41 13.89 -4.13
C SER A 89 -4.55 14.47 -5.26
N LYS A 90 -4.22 15.75 -5.17
CA LYS A 90 -3.16 16.33 -6.00
C LYS A 90 -1.85 15.63 -5.64
N ASN A 91 -0.92 15.58 -6.59
CA ASN A 91 0.44 15.10 -6.30
C ASN A 91 1.03 15.95 -5.16
N LEU A 92 1.26 15.32 -4.00
CA LEU A 92 1.78 15.97 -2.79
C LEU A 92 3.29 15.83 -2.65
N ILE A 93 3.98 15.34 -3.69
CA ILE A 93 5.44 15.25 -3.69
C ILE A 93 5.99 16.68 -3.69
N PRO A 94 6.77 17.07 -2.66
CA PRO A 94 7.35 18.40 -2.61
C PRO A 94 8.41 18.55 -3.71
N HIS A 95 8.69 19.79 -4.09
CA HIS A 95 9.83 20.09 -4.93
C HIS A 95 11.14 19.75 -4.20
N TYR A 96 12.06 19.11 -4.89
CA TYR A 96 13.29 18.56 -4.30
C TYR A 96 14.19 19.65 -3.70
N ASP A 97 14.44 20.72 -4.45
CA ASP A 97 15.29 21.83 -4.04
C ASP A 97 14.89 23.10 -4.82
N GLU A 98 14.52 24.16 -4.10
CA GLU A 98 14.09 25.43 -4.70
C GLU A 98 15.19 26.14 -5.50
N ASN A 99 16.46 25.81 -5.28
CA ASN A 99 17.59 26.31 -6.06
C ASN A 99 17.72 25.65 -7.43
N ILE A 100 17.05 24.51 -7.62
CA ILE A 100 17.09 23.75 -8.87
C ILE A 100 15.86 24.12 -9.69
N LYS A 101 16.02 25.03 -10.68
CA LYS A 101 14.92 25.48 -11.52
C LYS A 101 14.33 24.43 -12.44
N ASP A 102 15.12 23.42 -12.83
CA ASP A 102 14.74 22.35 -13.74
C ASP A 102 15.18 21.00 -13.15
N SER A 103 14.30 20.42 -12.32
CA SER A 103 14.51 19.11 -11.69
C SER A 103 14.73 18.00 -12.72
N PHE A 104 14.05 18.06 -13.89
CA PHE A 104 14.20 17.03 -14.90
C PHE A 104 15.59 17.03 -15.56
N SER A 105 16.07 18.19 -15.97
CA SER A 105 17.43 18.32 -16.50
C SER A 105 18.48 17.91 -15.49
N TYR A 106 18.26 18.21 -14.21
CA TYR A 106 19.13 17.79 -13.11
C TYR A 106 19.12 16.27 -12.92
N LEU A 107 17.94 15.63 -12.84
CA LEU A 107 17.80 14.18 -12.76
C LEU A 107 18.47 13.47 -13.94
N LYS A 108 18.23 13.96 -15.16
CA LYS A 108 18.82 13.43 -16.40
C LYS A 108 20.35 13.48 -16.36
N THR A 109 20.91 14.62 -15.93
CA THR A 109 22.37 14.80 -15.83
C THR A 109 22.98 13.84 -14.78
N LEU A 110 22.35 13.70 -13.63
CA LEU A 110 22.79 12.77 -12.60
C LEU A 110 22.75 11.32 -13.09
N SER A 111 21.66 10.93 -13.75
CA SER A 111 21.47 9.58 -14.27
C SER A 111 22.50 9.23 -15.33
N ILE A 112 22.76 10.13 -16.29
CA ILE A 112 23.77 9.91 -17.33
C ILE A 112 25.16 9.76 -16.70
N LYS A 113 25.56 10.67 -15.80
CA LYS A 113 26.85 10.60 -15.10
C LYS A 113 26.98 9.31 -14.29
N GLY A 114 25.92 8.93 -13.57
CA GLY A 114 25.90 7.72 -12.76
C GLY A 114 26.03 6.45 -13.61
N LEU A 115 25.29 6.36 -14.70
CA LEU A 115 25.36 5.22 -15.64
C LEU A 115 26.76 5.11 -16.28
N THR A 116 27.31 6.22 -16.74
CA THR A 116 28.67 6.28 -17.32
C THR A 116 29.71 5.77 -16.31
N LYS A 117 29.60 6.17 -15.03
CA LYS A 117 30.48 5.69 -13.98
C LYS A 117 30.33 4.18 -13.74
N ARG A 118 29.11 3.66 -13.71
CA ARG A 118 28.83 2.23 -13.47
C ARG A 118 29.32 1.32 -14.60
N LEU A 119 29.30 1.83 -15.83
CA LEU A 119 29.75 1.11 -17.03
C LEU A 119 31.18 1.49 -17.46
N ASN A 120 31.99 2.08 -16.57
CA ASN A 120 33.38 2.44 -16.80
C ASN A 120 33.61 3.26 -18.09
N GLY A 121 32.68 4.17 -18.40
CA GLY A 121 32.78 5.09 -19.54
C GLY A 121 32.20 4.57 -20.85
N ASN A 122 32.00 3.29 -21.03
CA ASN A 122 31.45 2.70 -22.23
C ASN A 122 29.97 2.34 -22.05
N VAL A 123 29.07 3.22 -22.48
CA VAL A 123 27.62 3.02 -22.34
C VAL A 123 27.06 2.49 -23.65
N PRO A 124 26.62 1.21 -23.73
CA PRO A 124 26.01 0.65 -24.93
C PRO A 124 24.75 1.40 -25.33
N LYS A 125 24.42 1.37 -26.63
CA LYS A 125 23.24 2.06 -27.18
C LYS A 125 21.92 1.63 -26.50
N GLU A 126 21.79 0.35 -26.21
CA GLU A 126 20.62 -0.22 -25.52
C GLU A 126 20.39 0.45 -24.15
N TYR A 127 21.47 0.65 -23.37
CA TYR A 127 21.39 1.33 -22.08
C TYR A 127 21.02 2.80 -22.22
N GLN A 128 21.52 3.47 -23.26
CA GLN A 128 21.18 4.88 -23.52
C GLN A 128 19.70 5.02 -23.86
N GLU A 129 19.19 4.19 -24.77
CA GLU A 129 17.80 4.20 -25.20
C GLU A 129 16.86 3.89 -24.03
N ARG A 130 17.18 2.86 -23.23
CA ARG A 130 16.41 2.48 -22.05
C ARG A 130 16.42 3.61 -21.00
N LEU A 131 17.55 4.22 -20.71
CA LEU A 131 17.64 5.32 -19.76
C LEU A 131 16.77 6.50 -20.17
N LEU A 132 16.84 6.91 -21.45
CA LEU A 132 16.05 8.02 -21.96
C LEU A 132 14.55 7.73 -21.92
N TYR A 133 14.16 6.50 -22.25
CA TYR A 133 12.77 6.07 -22.16
C TYR A 133 12.25 6.15 -20.73
N GLU A 134 12.97 5.59 -19.75
CA GLU A 134 12.54 5.64 -18.34
C GLU A 134 12.46 7.08 -17.82
N LEU A 135 13.42 7.93 -18.16
CA LEU A 135 13.40 9.35 -17.78
C LEU A 135 12.18 10.09 -18.35
N ASP A 136 11.80 9.81 -19.60
CA ASP A 136 10.62 10.39 -20.21
C ASP A 136 9.33 9.96 -19.48
N VAL A 137 9.21 8.68 -19.14
CA VAL A 137 8.08 8.15 -18.37
C VAL A 137 8.01 8.80 -16.99
N ILE A 138 9.14 8.88 -16.27
CA ILE A 138 9.20 9.51 -14.94
C ILE A 138 8.75 10.97 -15.01
N ASN A 139 9.18 11.69 -16.05
CA ASN A 139 8.82 13.09 -16.25
C ASN A 139 7.32 13.26 -16.54
N LYS A 140 6.78 12.47 -17.47
CA LYS A 140 5.35 12.49 -17.82
C LYS A 140 4.43 12.16 -16.64
N MET A 141 4.90 11.31 -15.74
CA MET A 141 4.17 10.93 -14.54
C MET A 141 4.36 11.89 -13.34
N ASN A 142 5.16 12.97 -13.52
CA ASN A 142 5.50 13.94 -12.47
C ASN A 142 6.18 13.33 -11.23
N PHE A 143 7.05 12.32 -11.42
CA PHE A 143 7.81 11.67 -10.34
C PHE A 143 9.28 12.13 -10.26
N VAL A 144 9.68 13.16 -10.99
CA VAL A 144 11.08 13.64 -11.05
C VAL A 144 11.61 13.96 -9.66
N ASP A 145 10.90 14.80 -8.92
CA ASP A 145 11.31 15.21 -7.56
C ASP A 145 11.33 14.04 -6.59
N TYR A 146 10.42 13.07 -6.73
CA TYR A 146 10.44 11.83 -5.94
C TYR A 146 11.75 11.07 -6.12
N PHE A 147 12.22 10.88 -7.35
CA PHE A 147 13.50 10.21 -7.63
C PHE A 147 14.69 10.97 -7.05
N LEU A 148 14.66 12.31 -7.09
CA LEU A 148 15.71 13.15 -6.52
C LEU A 148 15.75 13.06 -4.99
N ILE A 149 14.58 13.07 -4.34
CA ILE A 149 14.46 12.91 -2.89
C ILE A 149 15.01 11.53 -2.47
N VAL A 150 14.61 10.47 -3.17
CA VAL A 150 15.11 9.11 -2.91
C VAL A 150 16.63 9.02 -3.09
N TYR A 151 17.14 9.61 -4.17
CA TYR A 151 18.58 9.69 -4.42
C TYR A 151 19.32 10.37 -3.27
N ASP A 152 18.78 11.47 -2.76
CA ASP A 152 19.46 12.25 -1.71
C ASP A 152 19.59 11.48 -0.40
N TYR A 153 18.51 10.86 0.09
CA TYR A 153 18.60 10.11 1.34
C TYR A 153 19.44 8.84 1.21
N VAL A 154 19.43 8.16 0.04
CA VAL A 154 20.33 7.02 -0.22
C VAL A 154 21.78 7.48 -0.23
N LYS A 155 22.08 8.57 -0.90
CA LYS A 155 23.41 9.18 -0.92
C LYS A 155 23.88 9.59 0.48
N TYR A 156 23.00 10.20 1.27
CA TYR A 156 23.25 10.52 2.66
C TYR A 156 23.62 9.27 3.48
N SER A 157 22.83 8.20 3.33
CA SER A 157 23.06 6.94 4.04
C SER A 157 24.43 6.35 3.71
N ILE A 158 24.78 6.28 2.43
CA ILE A 158 26.07 5.76 1.98
C ILE A 158 27.22 6.62 2.53
N LYS A 159 27.08 7.95 2.48
CA LYS A 159 28.11 8.88 2.98
C LYS A 159 28.35 8.75 4.49
N ASN A 160 27.33 8.37 5.24
CA ASN A 160 27.38 8.21 6.69
C ASN A 160 27.59 6.73 7.13
N ASN A 161 28.01 5.85 6.22
CA ASN A 161 28.22 4.42 6.48
C ASN A 161 26.99 3.70 7.02
N ILE A 162 25.78 4.16 6.65
CA ILE A 162 24.53 3.48 6.94
C ILE A 162 24.31 2.46 5.82
N TYR A 163 24.07 1.21 6.20
CA TYR A 163 23.88 0.13 5.23
C TYR A 163 22.63 0.37 4.37
N VAL A 164 22.81 0.24 3.06
CA VAL A 164 21.72 0.32 2.06
C VAL A 164 21.67 -1.01 1.31
N GLY A 165 20.51 -1.67 1.33
CA GLY A 165 20.30 -2.92 0.59
C GLY A 165 20.42 -2.75 -0.92
N PRO A 166 20.60 -3.85 -1.68
CA PRO A 166 20.82 -3.81 -3.14
C PRO A 166 19.60 -3.35 -3.96
N GLY A 167 18.45 -3.22 -3.34
CA GLY A 167 17.17 -2.86 -3.95
C GLY A 167 16.07 -3.85 -3.62
N ARG A 168 14.81 -3.45 -3.85
CA ARG A 168 13.64 -4.31 -3.64
C ARG A 168 12.53 -3.96 -4.62
N GLY A 169 11.62 -4.93 -4.85
CA GLY A 169 10.44 -4.75 -5.69
C GLY A 169 10.79 -4.28 -7.11
N SER A 170 9.90 -3.55 -7.74
CA SER A 170 10.06 -3.05 -9.12
C SER A 170 11.19 -2.05 -9.30
N ALA A 171 11.67 -1.40 -8.22
CA ALA A 171 12.78 -0.48 -8.29
C ALA A 171 14.07 -1.14 -8.80
N ALA A 172 14.28 -2.43 -8.53
CA ALA A 172 15.42 -3.19 -9.04
C ALA A 172 15.42 -3.34 -10.57
N GLY A 173 14.25 -3.22 -11.22
CA GLY A 173 14.10 -3.27 -12.69
C GLY A 173 14.28 -1.93 -13.40
N SER A 174 14.59 -0.83 -12.67
CA SER A 174 14.76 0.49 -13.26
C SER A 174 16.23 0.83 -13.47
N LEU A 175 16.56 1.25 -14.71
CA LEU A 175 17.90 1.70 -15.04
C LEU A 175 18.21 3.08 -14.45
N VAL A 176 17.21 3.92 -14.25
CA VAL A 176 17.35 5.21 -13.58
C VAL A 176 17.77 5.00 -12.12
N THR A 177 17.12 4.11 -11.37
CA THR A 177 17.48 3.83 -9.97
C THR A 177 18.87 3.20 -9.87
N TYR A 178 19.23 2.32 -10.79
CA TYR A 178 20.57 1.78 -10.90
C TYR A 178 21.62 2.88 -11.17
N SER A 179 21.36 3.75 -12.11
CA SER A 179 22.25 4.86 -12.47
C SER A 179 22.49 5.81 -11.28
N LEU A 180 21.45 6.11 -10.53
CA LEU A 180 21.51 6.99 -9.35
C LEU A 180 22.18 6.34 -8.12
N GLY A 181 22.43 5.04 -8.15
CA GLY A 181 22.96 4.32 -7.00
C GLY A 181 21.91 3.97 -5.94
N ILE A 182 20.63 4.11 -6.26
CA ILE A 182 19.52 3.70 -5.39
C ILE A 182 19.43 2.18 -5.33
N THR A 183 19.68 1.50 -6.45
CA THR A 183 19.79 0.05 -6.53
C THR A 183 21.18 -0.38 -6.99
N ALA A 184 21.57 -1.62 -6.66
CA ALA A 184 22.87 -2.18 -7.00
C ALA A 184 22.84 -3.20 -8.14
N ILE A 185 21.64 -3.66 -8.52
CA ILE A 185 21.43 -4.69 -9.54
C ILE A 185 21.24 -4.04 -10.91
N ASP A 186 22.00 -4.51 -11.90
CA ASP A 186 21.89 -4.05 -13.28
C ASP A 186 20.65 -4.65 -13.94
N PRO A 187 19.62 -3.86 -14.27
CA PRO A 187 18.33 -4.37 -14.73
C PRO A 187 18.34 -4.90 -16.18
N LEU A 188 19.42 -4.68 -16.93
CA LEU A 188 19.54 -5.21 -18.30
C LEU A 188 20.35 -6.52 -18.36
N LYS A 189 20.95 -6.92 -17.24
CA LYS A 189 21.67 -8.20 -17.14
C LYS A 189 20.84 -9.32 -16.55
N TYR A 190 19.76 -8.99 -15.82
CA TYR A 190 18.94 -9.96 -15.07
C TYR A 190 17.42 -9.81 -15.41
#